data_902c94323fd4f77d031ebc9eb0693f82
#
_entry.id   902c94323fd4f77d031ebc9eb0693f82
#
_cell.length_a   1.000
_cell.length_b   1.000
_cell.length_c   1.000
_cell.angle_alpha   90.00
_cell.angle_beta   90.00
_cell.angle_gamma   90.00
#
_symmetry.space_group_name_H-M   'P 1'
#
loop_
_entity.id
_entity.type
_entity.pdbx_description
1 polymer ?
#
loop_
_entity_poly.entity_id
_entity_poly.type
_entity_poly.pdbx_seq_one_letter_code
_entity_poly.pdbx_strand_id
1 'polypeptide(L)'
;MAMVRVAPLPVDVRCGWLDGRPRSVRLGDEMLPVLAVARVRRELSAYPRSSGPRTLFEIVTPKMRLQLGYRHRDRRWSVEGIDSDAGEVALAV
;
A
#
# COMPACT_ATOMS: atom_id res chain seq x y z
N MET A 1 15.05 -5.51 -8.10
CA MET A 1 13.65 -5.15 -8.15
C MET A 1 12.81 -5.86 -7.11
N ALA A 2 13.25 -5.81 -5.91
CA ALA A 2 12.52 -6.39 -4.81
C ALA A 2 11.87 -5.29 -3.99
N MET A 3 10.70 -5.61 -3.45
CA MET A 3 10.04 -4.73 -2.50
C MET A 3 10.87 -4.68 -1.23
N VAL A 4 11.33 -3.49 -0.86
CA VAL A 4 12.08 -3.29 0.36
C VAL A 4 11.09 -3.05 1.49
N ARG A 5 11.17 -3.86 2.54
CA ARG A 5 10.33 -3.67 3.71
C ARG A 5 10.80 -2.47 4.51
N VAL A 6 9.84 -1.66 4.93
CA VAL A 6 10.12 -0.51 5.77
C VAL A 6 9.30 -0.62 7.05
N ALA A 7 9.70 0.14 8.07
CA ALA A 7 8.89 0.26 9.27
C ALA A 7 7.52 0.85 8.87
N PRO A 8 6.41 0.34 9.43
CA PRO A 8 5.10 0.84 9.02
C PRO A 8 5.00 2.35 9.18
N LEU A 9 4.69 3.03 8.08
CA LEU A 9 4.53 4.48 8.05
C LEU A 9 3.06 4.81 7.83
N PRO A 10 2.39 5.45 8.81
CA PRO A 10 0.98 5.81 8.64
C PRO A 10 0.78 6.73 7.44
N VAL A 11 -0.25 6.43 6.64
CA VAL A 11 -0.59 7.24 5.45
C VAL A 11 -2.10 7.36 5.34
N ASP A 12 -2.54 8.36 4.59
CA ASP A 12 -3.94 8.51 4.25
C ASP A 12 -4.18 7.89 2.87
N VAL A 13 -5.21 7.08 2.79
CA VAL A 13 -5.58 6.40 1.54
C VAL A 13 -7.04 6.70 1.25
N ARG A 14 -7.30 7.14 0.03
CA ARG A 14 -8.66 7.29 -0.47
C ARG A 14 -9.04 6.03 -1.22
N CYS A 15 -10.18 5.47 -0.87
CA CYS A 15 -10.67 4.24 -1.48
C CYS A 15 -11.90 4.50 -2.33
N GLY A 16 -12.13 3.64 -3.33
CA GLY A 16 -13.36 3.65 -4.08
C GLY A 16 -14.52 3.26 -3.17
N TRP A 17 -15.60 4.03 -3.22
CA TRP A 17 -16.73 3.77 -2.35
C TRP A 17 -17.54 2.52 -2.74
N LEU A 18 -17.38 2.07 -3.99
CA LEU A 18 -18.06 0.86 -4.47
C LEU A 18 -17.30 -0.43 -4.13
N ASP A 19 -15.97 -0.41 -4.32
CA ASP A 19 -15.16 -1.63 -4.18
C ASP A 19 -14.19 -1.60 -3.01
N GLY A 20 -14.04 -0.45 -2.33
CA GLY A 20 -13.12 -0.30 -1.20
C GLY A 20 -11.65 -0.38 -1.57
N ARG A 21 -11.31 -0.38 -2.86
CA ARG A 21 -9.92 -0.47 -3.29
C ARG A 21 -9.23 0.87 -3.20
N PRO A 22 -7.93 0.88 -2.89
CA PRO A 22 -7.17 2.14 -2.87
C PRO A 22 -7.22 2.84 -4.23
N ARG A 23 -7.50 4.14 -4.21
CA ARG A 23 -7.54 4.98 -5.41
C ARG A 23 -6.41 5.99 -5.42
N SER A 24 -6.04 6.51 -4.26
CA SER A 24 -4.92 7.43 -4.11
C SER A 24 -4.32 7.30 -2.73
N VAL A 25 -3.03 7.59 -2.64
CA VAL A 25 -2.28 7.51 -1.39
C VAL A 25 -1.60 8.85 -1.17
N ARG A 26 -1.75 9.41 0.02
CA ARG A 26 -1.03 10.61 0.40
C ARG A 26 0.28 10.20 1.09
N LEU A 27 1.38 10.48 0.43
CA LEU A 27 2.71 10.18 0.96
C LEU A 27 3.42 11.51 1.21
N GLY A 28 3.56 11.87 2.48
CA GLY A 28 4.03 13.19 2.85
C GLY A 28 3.04 14.25 2.37
N ASP A 29 3.50 15.20 1.59
CA ASP A 29 2.66 16.26 1.03
C ASP A 29 2.14 15.94 -0.38
N GLU A 30 2.45 14.75 -0.86
CA GLU A 30 2.14 14.39 -2.24
C GLU A 30 1.03 13.35 -2.31
N MET A 31 0.06 13.61 -3.17
CA MET A 31 -1.02 12.68 -3.44
C MET A 31 -0.65 11.85 -4.68
N LEU A 32 -0.49 10.54 -4.50
CA LEU A 32 -0.13 9.64 -5.58
C LEU A 32 -1.37 8.87 -6.03
N PRO A 33 -1.71 8.91 -7.32
CA PRO A 33 -2.81 8.08 -7.81
C PRO A 33 -2.39 6.62 -7.87
N VAL A 34 -3.32 5.72 -7.60
CA VAL A 34 -3.10 4.29 -7.74
C VAL A 34 -3.45 3.89 -9.16
N LEU A 35 -2.44 3.52 -9.94
CA LEU A 35 -2.62 3.12 -11.33
C LEU A 35 -3.18 1.70 -11.43
N ALA A 36 -2.75 0.83 -10.53
CA ALA A 36 -3.20 -0.55 -10.52
C ALA A 36 -3.00 -1.15 -9.14
N VAL A 37 -3.84 -2.13 -8.81
CA VAL A 37 -3.65 -3.00 -7.65
C VAL A 37 -3.12 -4.32 -8.18
N ALA A 38 -1.83 -4.58 -7.97
CA ALA A 38 -1.17 -5.75 -8.53
C ALA A 38 -1.47 -7.02 -7.72
N ARG A 39 -1.64 -6.89 -6.42
CA ARG A 39 -1.87 -8.03 -5.55
C ARG A 39 -2.63 -7.60 -4.30
N VAL A 40 -3.52 -8.47 -3.86
CA VAL A 40 -4.22 -8.31 -2.57
C VAL A 40 -4.01 -9.59 -1.78
N ARG A 41 -3.59 -9.46 -0.54
CA ARG A 41 -3.41 -10.61 0.33
C ARG A 41 -4.01 -10.31 1.69
N ARG A 42 -4.88 -11.19 2.14
CA ARG A 42 -5.49 -11.07 3.46
C ARG A 42 -4.74 -11.93 4.46
N GLU A 43 -4.32 -11.31 5.55
CA GLU A 43 -3.68 -12.01 6.65
C GLU A 43 -4.67 -12.06 7.82
N LEU A 44 -5.46 -13.13 7.87
CA LEU A 44 -6.54 -13.28 8.82
C LEU A 44 -6.22 -14.25 9.96
N SER A 45 -5.18 -15.07 9.85
CA SER A 45 -4.89 -16.10 10.84
C SER A 45 -3.53 -15.99 11.49
N ALA A 46 -2.46 -15.82 10.78
CA ALA A 46 -1.10 -15.82 11.34
C ALA A 46 -0.61 -14.40 11.58
N TYR A 47 -1.16 -13.74 12.58
CA TYR A 47 -0.78 -12.36 12.90
C TYR A 47 -0.51 -12.20 14.40
N PRO A 48 0.35 -11.23 14.80
CA PRO A 48 0.54 -10.91 16.20
C PRO A 48 -0.75 -10.35 16.81
N ARG A 49 -1.03 -10.69 18.06
CA ARG A 49 -2.24 -10.22 18.74
C ARG A 49 -2.37 -8.71 18.73
N SER A 50 -1.25 -8.01 18.82
CA SER A 50 -1.24 -6.54 18.82
C SER A 50 -1.66 -5.94 17.47
N SER A 51 -1.40 -6.65 16.36
CA SER A 51 -1.70 -6.14 15.02
C SER A 51 -3.13 -6.42 14.58
N GLY A 52 -3.67 -7.58 14.98
CA GLY A 52 -4.97 -8.00 14.49
C GLY A 52 -4.95 -8.37 13.01
N PRO A 53 -6.12 -8.72 12.47
CA PRO A 53 -6.22 -9.06 11.04
C PRO A 53 -5.93 -7.84 10.17
N ARG A 54 -5.29 -8.08 9.04
CA ARG A 54 -4.93 -7.01 8.09
C ARG A 54 -5.00 -7.50 6.66
N THR A 55 -5.13 -6.56 5.74
CA THR A 55 -5.08 -6.83 4.30
C THR A 55 -3.90 -6.06 3.72
N LEU A 56 -3.10 -6.74 2.91
CA LEU A 56 -1.97 -6.14 2.21
C LEU A 56 -2.33 -5.91 0.76
N PHE A 57 -2.05 -4.71 0.28
CA PHE A 57 -2.26 -4.33 -1.12
C PHE A 57 -0.92 -3.96 -1.73
N GLU A 58 -0.58 -4.61 -2.81
CA GLU A 58 0.57 -4.17 -3.62
C GLU A 58 0.02 -3.29 -4.73
N ILE A 59 0.37 -2.00 -4.69
CA ILE A 59 -0.15 -1.01 -5.63
C ILE A 59 0.96 -0.43 -6.49
N VAL A 60 0.58 0.05 -7.66
CA VAL A 60 1.48 0.73 -8.59
C VAL A 60 1.07 2.19 -8.67
N THR A 61 2.02 3.08 -8.45
CA THR A 61 1.85 4.52 -8.63
C THR A 61 2.78 5.01 -9.74
N PRO A 62 2.62 6.26 -10.22
CA PRO A 62 3.53 6.78 -11.24
C PRO A 62 4.99 6.84 -10.81
N LYS A 63 5.27 6.89 -9.50
CA LYS A 63 6.62 7.03 -9.00
C LYS A 63 7.22 5.75 -8.48
N MET A 64 6.39 4.86 -7.93
CA MET A 64 6.91 3.68 -7.26
C MET A 64 5.81 2.65 -7.03
N ARG A 65 6.24 1.46 -6.70
CA ARG A 65 5.36 0.40 -6.24
C ARG A 65 5.36 0.43 -4.71
N LEU A 66 4.18 0.34 -4.11
CA LEU A 66 4.03 0.38 -2.66
C LEU A 66 3.31 -0.86 -2.17
N GLN A 67 3.69 -1.33 -0.99
CA GLN A 67 2.91 -2.30 -0.26
C GLN A 67 2.19 -1.56 0.85
N LEU A 68 0.86 -1.55 0.79
CA LEU A 68 0.01 -0.92 1.79
C LEU A 68 -0.57 -1.98 2.70
N GLY A 69 -0.55 -1.71 4.00
CA GLY A 69 -1.23 -2.54 4.98
C GLY A 69 -2.46 -1.82 5.51
N TYR A 70 -3.59 -2.51 5.51
CA TYR A 70 -4.81 -2.01 6.13
C TYR A 70 -5.13 -2.86 7.35
N ARG A 71 -5.11 -2.24 8.53
CA ARG A 71 -5.43 -2.90 9.78
C ARG A 71 -6.92 -2.75 10.05
N HIS A 72 -7.62 -3.88 10.09
CA HIS A 72 -9.08 -3.87 10.24
C HIS A 72 -9.55 -3.40 11.61
N ARG A 73 -8.74 -3.63 12.64
CA ARG A 73 -9.11 -3.28 14.01
C ARG A 73 -9.30 -1.79 14.21
N ASP A 74 -8.35 -0.99 13.75
CA ASP A 74 -8.37 0.47 13.93
C ASP A 74 -8.57 1.22 12.62
N ARG A 75 -8.80 0.50 11.51
CA ARG A 75 -9.06 1.07 10.18
C ARG A 75 -7.96 2.04 9.72
N ARG A 76 -6.72 1.65 9.97
CA ARG A 76 -5.57 2.48 9.60
C ARG A 76 -4.78 1.88 8.47
N TRP A 77 -4.28 2.76 7.63
CA TRP A 77 -3.40 2.40 6.52
C TRP A 77 -1.96 2.74 6.85
N SER A 78 -1.06 1.92 6.38
CA SER A 78 0.38 2.18 6.49
C SER A 78 1.09 1.68 5.24
N VAL A 79 2.23 2.33 4.92
CA VAL A 79 3.16 1.83 3.91
C VAL A 79 4.09 0.87 4.62
N GLU A 80 4.20 -0.36 4.12
CA GLU A 80 5.04 -1.40 4.70
C GLU A 80 6.15 -1.85 3.76
N GLY A 81 6.13 -1.44 2.51
CA GLY A 81 7.17 -1.77 1.55
C GLY A 81 7.21 -0.77 0.42
N ILE A 82 8.38 -0.57 -0.13
CA ILE A 82 8.61 0.37 -1.23
C ILE A 82 9.50 -0.30 -2.26
N ASP A 83 9.14 -0.15 -3.53
CA ASP A 83 9.97 -0.54 -4.66
C ASP A 83 10.05 0.65 -5.61
N SER A 84 11.07 1.47 -5.39
CA SER A 84 11.28 2.68 -6.19
C SER A 84 11.85 2.36 -7.57
N ASP A 85 12.53 1.23 -7.71
CA ASP A 85 13.09 0.83 -9.01
C ASP A 85 12.01 0.63 -10.05
N ALA A 86 10.86 0.08 -9.64
CA ALA A 86 9.73 -0.11 -10.54
C ALA A 86 9.22 1.22 -11.09
N GLY A 87 9.20 2.26 -10.25
CA GLY A 87 8.82 3.60 -10.67
C GLY A 87 9.82 4.21 -11.63
N GLU A 88 11.11 4.05 -11.37
CA GLU A 88 12.16 4.55 -12.25
C GLU A 88 12.11 3.90 -13.62
N VAL A 89 11.91 2.59 -13.66
CA VAL A 89 11.80 1.88 -14.93
C VAL A 89 10.60 2.37 -15.71
N ALA A 90 9.48 2.59 -15.07
CA ALA A 90 8.28 3.12 -15.72
C ALA A 90 8.52 4.51 -16.29
N LEU A 91 9.30 5.34 -15.60
CA LEU A 91 9.62 6.69 -16.07
C LEU A 91 10.63 6.68 -17.21
N ALA A 92 11.49 5.68 -17.29
CA ALA A 92 12.50 5.56 -18.32
C ALA A 92 11.92 5.09 -19.67
N VAL A 93 10.74 4.50 -19.63
CA VAL A 93 10.05 4.04 -20.83
C VAL A 93 9.26 5.17 -21.46
#